data_09215edc23ff6221720c71cee6f1da5e
#
_entry.id   09215edc23ff6221720c71cee6f1da5e
#
_cell.length_a   1.000
_cell.length_b   1.000
_cell.length_c   1.000
_cell.angle_alpha   90.00
_cell.angle_beta   90.00
_cell.angle_gamma   90.00
#
_symmetry.space_group_name_H-M   'P 1'
#
loop_
_entity.id
_entity.type
_entity.pdbx_description
1 polymer ?
#
loop_
_entity_poly.entity_id
_entity_poly.type
_entity_poly.pdbx_seq_one_letter_code
_entity_poly.pdbx_strand_id
1 'polypeptide(L)'
;MVAKLTKGFWPKTANIILRNRILILILIACFTVFMGWQWQYMRFSSSQTNLLPDDHPVNQQYQDFLSKFGEEGNAVVFAVRDSALFTPTNFNRWNKLSKQLAAFPEVEFVISTDNLKELIKNNEKQEFEMRPLINGELKTKKEIDSITQHLFNDLPFYDNLIYNKESKTIRTIVNLDKDIVNTSVRKDFILQDINTLVKNYEFSEHHR
;
A
#
# COMPACT_ATOMS: atom_id res chain seq x y z
N MET A 1 57.08 -18.59 -7.24
CA MET A 1 57.51 -17.17 -7.30
C MET A 1 56.71 -16.24 -6.33
N VAL A 2 55.65 -16.70 -5.70
CA VAL A 2 54.77 -15.93 -4.79
C VAL A 2 55.34 -15.82 -3.35
N ALA A 3 56.14 -16.76 -2.90
CA ALA A 3 56.63 -16.82 -1.52
C ALA A 3 57.72 -15.79 -1.15
N LYS A 4 58.37 -15.11 -2.12
CA LYS A 4 59.40 -14.10 -1.88
C LYS A 4 58.90 -12.69 -1.65
N LEU A 5 57.69 -12.39 -2.10
CA LEU A 5 57.03 -11.06 -1.93
C LEU A 5 56.48 -10.85 -0.52
N THR A 6 56.14 -11.94 0.19
CA THR A 6 55.50 -11.86 1.53
C THR A 6 56.47 -11.59 2.67
N LYS A 7 57.75 -11.95 2.54
CA LYS A 7 58.77 -11.79 3.62
C LYS A 7 59.18 -10.34 3.94
N GLY A 8 58.96 -9.39 3.05
CA GLY A 8 59.31 -7.98 3.27
C GLY A 8 58.14 -7.05 3.58
N PHE A 9 56.92 -7.40 3.13
CA PHE A 9 55.72 -6.56 3.27
C PHE A 9 55.12 -6.64 4.69
N TRP A 10 54.82 -7.83 5.18
CA TRP A 10 54.20 -8.04 6.47
C TRP A 10 54.95 -7.47 7.68
N PRO A 11 56.32 -7.72 7.82
CA PRO A 11 57.09 -7.13 8.91
C PRO A 11 57.11 -5.59 8.88
N LYS A 12 57.16 -4.98 7.68
CA LYS A 12 57.14 -3.52 7.54
C LYS A 12 55.79 -2.95 7.94
N THR A 13 54.69 -3.56 7.50
CA THR A 13 53.36 -3.15 7.83
C THR A 13 53.11 -3.30 9.35
N ALA A 14 53.47 -4.42 9.95
CA ALA A 14 53.39 -4.65 11.37
C ALA A 14 54.18 -3.60 12.18
N ASN A 15 55.38 -3.26 11.75
CA ASN A 15 56.22 -2.27 12.43
C ASN A 15 55.66 -0.84 12.34
N ILE A 16 55.05 -0.47 11.19
CA ILE A 16 54.34 0.82 11.02
C ILE A 16 53.15 0.89 11.95
N ILE A 17 52.35 -0.19 12.04
CA ILE A 17 51.16 -0.26 12.89
C ILE A 17 51.58 -0.16 14.36
N LEU A 18 52.53 -0.92 14.81
CA LEU A 18 53.00 -0.93 16.20
C LEU A 18 53.65 0.40 16.61
N ARG A 19 54.41 1.00 15.72
CA ARG A 19 55.10 2.29 15.98
C ARG A 19 54.12 3.44 16.05
N ASN A 20 53.05 3.42 15.22
CA ASN A 20 52.04 4.50 15.12
C ASN A 20 50.68 4.08 15.67
N ARG A 21 50.64 3.18 16.67
CA ARG A 21 49.40 2.61 17.20
C ARG A 21 48.36 3.64 17.61
N ILE A 22 48.77 4.75 18.26
CA ILE A 22 47.85 5.79 18.69
C ILE A 22 47.26 6.55 17.49
N LEU A 23 48.09 6.87 16.50
CA LEU A 23 47.64 7.55 15.29
C LEU A 23 46.66 6.70 14.50
N ILE A 24 46.88 5.40 14.40
CA ILE A 24 45.99 4.47 13.73
C ILE A 24 44.67 4.33 14.47
N LEU A 25 44.69 4.29 15.82
CA LEU A 25 43.48 4.26 16.61
C LEU A 25 42.64 5.55 16.43
N ILE A 26 43.29 6.72 16.42
CA ILE A 26 42.63 7.99 16.15
C ILE A 26 42.00 8.00 14.75
N LEU A 27 42.74 7.50 13.73
CA LEU A 27 42.26 7.45 12.36
C LEU A 27 41.04 6.54 12.23
N ILE A 28 41.06 5.36 12.86
CA ILE A 28 39.90 4.45 12.91
C ILE A 28 38.73 5.10 13.62
N ALA A 29 38.96 5.74 14.77
CA ALA A 29 37.90 6.43 15.50
C ALA A 29 37.27 7.55 14.67
N CYS A 30 38.08 8.40 14.02
CA CYS A 30 37.60 9.44 13.12
C CYS A 30 36.80 8.87 11.95
N PHE A 31 37.28 7.77 11.34
CA PHE A 31 36.57 7.10 10.26
C PHE A 31 35.23 6.51 10.72
N THR A 32 35.19 5.92 11.93
CA THR A 32 33.93 5.39 12.49
C THR A 32 32.93 6.49 12.77
N VAL A 33 33.39 7.62 13.35
CA VAL A 33 32.51 8.79 13.58
C VAL A 33 32.01 9.36 12.24
N PHE A 34 32.89 9.48 11.25
CA PHE A 34 32.50 9.94 9.92
C PHE A 34 31.45 9.01 9.27
N MET A 35 31.65 7.69 9.35
CA MET A 35 30.68 6.70 8.84
C MET A 35 29.35 6.79 9.61
N GLY A 36 29.41 6.94 10.94
CA GLY A 36 28.20 7.13 11.74
C GLY A 36 27.42 8.40 11.39
N TRP A 37 28.13 9.48 11.06
CA TRP A 37 27.47 10.70 10.60
C TRP A 37 26.79 10.52 9.26
N GLN A 38 27.38 9.76 8.34
CA GLN A 38 26.79 9.49 7.04
C GLN A 38 25.52 8.62 7.11
N TRP A 39 25.27 7.95 8.25
CA TRP A 39 24.06 7.16 8.46
C TRP A 39 22.76 7.95 8.26
N GLN A 40 22.74 9.23 8.63
CA GLN A 40 21.57 10.10 8.45
C GLN A 40 21.18 10.32 6.99
N TYR A 41 22.11 10.11 6.05
CA TYR A 41 21.85 10.23 4.61
C TYR A 41 21.44 8.90 3.95
N MET A 42 21.47 7.79 4.68
CA MET A 42 20.99 6.52 4.17
C MET A 42 19.46 6.53 4.07
N ARG A 43 18.96 6.47 2.85
CA ARG A 43 17.55 6.28 2.56
C ARG A 43 17.34 4.83 2.15
N PHE A 44 16.50 4.12 2.91
CA PHE A 44 16.05 2.81 2.50
C PHE A 44 14.91 3.02 1.48
N SER A 45 15.17 2.70 0.23
CA SER A 45 14.11 2.62 -0.78
C SER A 45 13.56 1.20 -0.77
N SER A 46 12.25 1.07 -0.58
CA SER A 46 11.53 -0.21 -0.70
C SER A 46 11.11 -0.49 -2.15
N SER A 47 11.52 0.36 -3.11
CA SER A 47 11.30 0.03 -4.51
C SER A 47 12.07 -1.24 -4.82
N GLN A 48 11.42 -2.20 -5.44
CA GLN A 48 12.10 -3.35 -6.02
C GLN A 48 13.04 -2.77 -7.07
N THR A 49 14.31 -2.64 -6.68
CA THR A 49 15.35 -2.12 -7.55
C THR A 49 15.38 -2.98 -8.79
N ASN A 50 15.25 -2.34 -9.94
CA ASN A 50 15.53 -2.98 -11.21
C ASN A 50 16.90 -3.65 -11.14
N LEU A 51 16.91 -4.96 -11.05
CA LEU A 51 18.12 -5.76 -11.10
C LEU A 51 18.74 -5.75 -12.50
N LEU A 52 18.02 -5.18 -13.46
CA LEU A 52 18.42 -5.07 -14.86
C LEU A 52 18.82 -3.61 -15.17
N PRO A 53 19.80 -3.41 -16.04
CA PRO A 53 20.15 -2.09 -16.55
C PRO A 53 18.94 -1.37 -17.18
N ASP A 54 18.92 -0.04 -17.14
CA ASP A 54 17.80 0.77 -17.63
C ASP A 54 17.53 0.61 -19.12
N ASP A 55 18.55 0.27 -19.91
CA ASP A 55 18.50 0.01 -21.34
C ASP A 55 18.03 -1.41 -21.70
N HIS A 56 17.88 -2.29 -20.71
CA HIS A 56 17.47 -3.66 -20.97
C HIS A 56 16.02 -3.72 -21.46
N PRO A 57 15.69 -4.48 -22.55
CA PRO A 57 14.34 -4.53 -23.13
C PRO A 57 13.25 -4.91 -22.13
N VAL A 58 13.53 -5.84 -21.21
CA VAL A 58 12.58 -6.26 -20.16
C VAL A 58 12.30 -5.12 -19.17
N ASN A 59 13.31 -4.31 -18.86
CA ASN A 59 13.12 -3.16 -17.98
C ASN A 59 12.25 -2.09 -18.66
N GLN A 60 12.45 -1.83 -19.93
CA GLN A 60 11.61 -0.91 -20.71
C GLN A 60 10.14 -1.38 -20.75
N GLN A 61 9.90 -2.68 -20.97
CA GLN A 61 8.56 -3.26 -20.91
C GLN A 61 7.93 -3.14 -19.52
N TYR A 62 8.73 -3.31 -18.46
CA TYR A 62 8.26 -3.12 -17.09
C TYR A 62 7.93 -1.66 -16.79
N GLN A 63 8.74 -0.72 -17.23
CA GLN A 63 8.44 0.72 -17.09
C GLN A 63 7.17 1.11 -17.86
N ASP A 64 6.98 0.56 -19.06
CA ASP A 64 5.76 0.73 -19.83
C ASP A 64 4.53 0.17 -19.08
N PHE A 65 4.68 -0.99 -18.45
CA PHE A 65 3.65 -1.58 -17.59
C PHE A 65 3.34 -0.65 -16.40
N LEU A 66 4.35 -0.19 -15.67
CA LEU A 66 4.18 0.71 -14.54
C LEU A 66 3.50 2.03 -14.93
N SER A 67 3.82 2.56 -16.13
CA SER A 67 3.20 3.79 -16.61
C SER A 67 1.69 3.64 -16.87
N LYS A 68 1.24 2.43 -17.20
CA LYS A 68 -0.17 2.12 -17.53
C LYS A 68 -0.98 1.65 -16.33
N PHE A 69 -0.36 0.91 -15.42
CA PHE A 69 -1.04 0.21 -14.32
C PHE A 69 -0.65 0.74 -12.93
N GLY A 70 0.33 1.63 -12.85
CA GLY A 70 0.87 2.15 -11.59
C GLY A 70 1.87 1.22 -10.92
N GLU A 71 2.49 1.69 -9.83
CA GLU A 71 3.45 0.93 -9.03
C GLU A 71 2.76 -0.10 -8.14
N GLU A 72 3.42 -1.23 -7.90
CA GLU A 72 2.95 -2.24 -6.96
C GLU A 72 2.97 -1.70 -5.51
N GLY A 73 2.00 -2.15 -4.71
CA GLY A 73 1.95 -1.82 -3.28
C GLY A 73 1.33 -0.46 -2.95
N ASN A 74 0.67 0.19 -3.91
CA ASN A 74 -0.07 1.43 -3.70
C ASN A 74 -1.50 1.22 -3.15
N ALA A 75 -1.95 -0.03 -2.99
CA ALA A 75 -3.28 -0.33 -2.51
C ALA A 75 -3.30 -0.80 -1.05
N VAL A 76 -4.21 -0.25 -0.25
CA VAL A 76 -4.56 -0.72 1.09
C VAL A 76 -5.97 -1.30 1.04
N VAL A 77 -6.13 -2.54 1.50
CA VAL A 77 -7.42 -3.24 1.44
C VAL A 77 -7.97 -3.41 2.85
N PHE A 78 -9.17 -2.90 3.06
CA PHE A 78 -9.97 -3.15 4.26
C PHE A 78 -11.01 -4.21 3.95
N ALA A 79 -11.19 -5.17 4.84
CA ALA A 79 -12.16 -6.22 4.66
C ALA A 79 -12.93 -6.48 5.97
N VAL A 80 -14.23 -6.64 5.86
CA VAL A 80 -15.12 -7.00 6.98
C VAL A 80 -15.88 -8.25 6.62
N ARG A 81 -15.83 -9.22 7.54
CA ARG A 81 -16.58 -10.47 7.50
C ARG A 81 -17.46 -10.56 8.73
N ASP A 82 -18.51 -9.75 8.77
CA ASP A 82 -19.44 -9.72 9.89
C ASP A 82 -20.87 -9.48 9.36
N SER A 83 -21.80 -10.32 9.79
CA SER A 83 -23.22 -10.15 9.46
C SER A 83 -23.82 -8.85 10.04
N ALA A 84 -23.25 -8.32 11.13
CA ALA A 84 -23.64 -7.04 11.72
C ALA A 84 -23.40 -5.85 10.77
N LEU A 85 -22.51 -5.99 9.79
CA LEU A 85 -22.29 -4.97 8.74
C LEU A 85 -23.57 -4.68 7.95
N PHE A 86 -24.39 -5.70 7.70
CA PHE A 86 -25.61 -5.59 6.89
C PHE A 86 -26.81 -5.03 7.67
N THR A 87 -26.58 -4.15 8.62
CA THR A 87 -27.59 -3.31 9.26
C THR A 87 -27.50 -1.87 8.73
N PRO A 88 -28.60 -1.10 8.68
CA PRO A 88 -28.58 0.28 8.17
C PRO A 88 -27.51 1.15 8.82
N THR A 89 -27.37 1.07 10.13
CA THR A 89 -26.39 1.84 10.89
C THR A 89 -24.97 1.49 10.50
N ASN A 90 -24.61 0.20 10.50
CA ASN A 90 -23.24 -0.23 10.25
C ASN A 90 -22.85 -0.11 8.75
N PHE A 91 -23.81 -0.39 7.85
CA PHE A 91 -23.55 -0.25 6.42
C PHE A 91 -23.31 1.21 6.03
N ASN A 92 -24.11 2.14 6.55
CA ASN A 92 -23.88 3.56 6.33
C ASN A 92 -22.60 4.06 7.01
N ARG A 93 -22.21 3.50 8.17
CA ARG A 93 -20.92 3.78 8.80
C ARG A 93 -19.77 3.31 7.92
N TRP A 94 -19.86 2.12 7.32
CA TRP A 94 -18.86 1.62 6.37
C TRP A 94 -18.71 2.53 5.15
N ASN A 95 -19.82 2.96 4.57
CA ASN A 95 -19.82 3.90 3.45
C ASN A 95 -19.24 5.27 3.85
N LYS A 96 -19.51 5.72 5.09
CA LYS A 96 -18.94 6.96 5.61
C LYS A 96 -17.42 6.84 5.81
N LEU A 97 -16.94 5.71 6.31
CA LEU A 97 -15.51 5.42 6.42
C LEU A 97 -14.82 5.53 5.05
N SER A 98 -15.40 4.90 4.03
CA SER A 98 -14.91 4.97 2.65
C SER A 98 -14.77 6.41 2.15
N LYS A 99 -15.78 7.24 2.38
CA LYS A 99 -15.76 8.66 1.99
C LYS A 99 -14.71 9.47 2.76
N GLN A 100 -14.49 9.16 4.04
CA GLN A 100 -13.46 9.80 4.84
C GLN A 100 -12.06 9.40 4.37
N LEU A 101 -11.87 8.12 4.00
CA LEU A 101 -10.62 7.66 3.40
C LEU A 101 -10.32 8.36 2.07
N ALA A 102 -11.35 8.54 1.25
CA ALA A 102 -11.22 9.25 -0.03
C ALA A 102 -10.91 10.76 0.11
N ALA A 103 -11.10 11.33 1.30
CA ALA A 103 -10.83 12.75 1.55
C ALA A 103 -9.36 13.05 1.92
N PHE A 104 -8.53 12.04 2.16
CA PHE A 104 -7.12 12.24 2.46
C PHE A 104 -6.33 12.60 1.20
N PRO A 105 -5.41 13.56 1.29
CA PRO A 105 -4.56 13.96 0.14
C PRO A 105 -3.62 12.85 -0.32
N GLU A 106 -3.31 11.89 0.55
CA GLU A 106 -2.48 10.71 0.26
C GLU A 106 -3.21 9.64 -0.54
N VAL A 107 -4.53 9.80 -0.75
CA VAL A 107 -5.39 8.83 -1.43
C VAL A 107 -5.75 9.33 -2.82
N GLU A 108 -5.40 8.56 -3.84
CA GLU A 108 -5.73 8.86 -5.22
C GLU A 108 -7.21 8.54 -5.52
N PHE A 109 -7.66 7.35 -5.13
CA PHE A 109 -9.06 6.96 -5.23
C PHE A 109 -9.39 5.81 -4.25
N VAL A 110 -10.68 5.65 -3.99
CA VAL A 110 -11.22 4.55 -3.18
C VAL A 110 -12.25 3.79 -3.99
N ILE A 111 -12.20 2.46 -3.96
CA ILE A 111 -13.25 1.59 -4.49
C ILE A 111 -13.93 0.91 -3.33
N SER A 112 -15.21 1.18 -3.14
CA SER A 112 -16.02 0.66 -2.05
C SER A 112 -17.47 0.58 -2.45
N THR A 113 -18.29 -0.06 -1.64
CA THR A 113 -19.73 -0.25 -1.90
C THR A 113 -20.51 1.03 -2.18
N ASP A 114 -20.08 2.16 -1.63
CA ASP A 114 -20.75 3.46 -1.81
C ASP A 114 -20.54 4.12 -3.18
N ASN A 115 -19.49 3.72 -3.91
CA ASN A 115 -19.16 4.29 -5.21
C ASN A 115 -19.21 3.27 -6.37
N LEU A 116 -19.72 2.07 -6.13
CA LEU A 116 -19.94 1.10 -7.18
C LEU A 116 -20.95 1.59 -8.19
N LYS A 117 -20.71 1.24 -9.44
CA LYS A 117 -21.59 1.57 -10.56
C LYS A 117 -22.02 0.31 -11.28
N GLU A 118 -23.23 0.30 -11.75
CA GLU A 118 -23.76 -0.74 -12.62
C GLU A 118 -23.97 -0.19 -14.04
N LEU A 119 -23.83 -1.06 -15.00
CA LEU A 119 -24.06 -0.74 -16.41
C LEU A 119 -25.49 -1.14 -16.77
N ILE A 120 -26.34 -0.16 -17.01
CA ILE A 120 -27.75 -0.39 -17.35
C ILE A 120 -27.99 -0.02 -18.80
N LYS A 121 -28.70 -0.87 -19.53
CA LYS A 121 -29.13 -0.55 -20.89
C LYS A 121 -30.32 0.42 -20.85
N ASN A 122 -30.13 1.59 -21.39
CA ASN A 122 -31.23 2.54 -21.64
C ASN A 122 -31.91 2.14 -22.96
N ASN A 123 -33.10 1.56 -22.88
CA ASN A 123 -33.82 1.08 -24.06
C ASN A 123 -34.36 2.22 -24.95
N GLU A 124 -34.56 3.41 -24.40
CA GLU A 124 -35.06 4.56 -25.17
C GLU A 124 -33.94 5.15 -26.05
N LYS A 125 -32.73 5.26 -25.49
CA LYS A 125 -31.57 5.79 -26.21
C LYS A 125 -30.74 4.73 -26.90
N GLN A 126 -31.00 3.46 -26.65
CA GLN A 126 -30.19 2.29 -27.10
C GLN A 126 -28.71 2.40 -26.71
N GLU A 127 -28.42 3.03 -25.58
CA GLU A 127 -27.10 3.24 -25.03
C GLU A 127 -26.98 2.58 -23.67
N PHE A 128 -25.73 2.32 -23.25
CA PHE A 128 -25.44 1.87 -21.91
C PHE A 128 -25.11 3.08 -21.02
N GLU A 129 -25.76 3.17 -19.86
CA GLU A 129 -25.53 4.21 -18.87
C GLU A 129 -24.94 3.61 -17.60
N MET A 130 -23.93 4.29 -17.06
CA MET A 130 -23.34 3.94 -15.75
C MET A 130 -24.17 4.60 -14.66
N ARG A 131 -24.81 3.79 -13.79
CA ARG A 131 -25.57 4.28 -12.65
C ARG A 131 -24.92 3.87 -11.34
N PRO A 132 -24.93 4.74 -10.32
CA PRO A 132 -24.46 4.34 -8.99
C PRO A 132 -25.38 3.27 -8.42
N LEU A 133 -24.79 2.23 -7.82
CA LEU A 133 -25.53 1.15 -7.17
C LEU A 133 -26.30 1.64 -5.94
N ILE A 134 -25.72 2.59 -5.22
CA ILE A 134 -26.31 3.17 -4.00
C ILE A 134 -26.49 4.68 -4.20
N ASN A 135 -27.70 5.14 -3.96
CA ASN A 135 -28.07 6.56 -3.99
C ASN A 135 -28.43 7.05 -2.59
N GLY A 136 -27.45 7.64 -1.89
CA GLY A 136 -27.65 8.20 -0.56
C GLY A 136 -27.56 7.18 0.58
N GLU A 137 -28.14 7.53 1.74
CA GLU A 137 -28.13 6.69 2.93
C GLU A 137 -29.27 5.65 2.89
N LEU A 138 -28.95 4.42 3.26
CA LEU A 138 -29.90 3.34 3.37
C LEU A 138 -30.56 3.37 4.74
N LYS A 139 -31.88 3.42 4.77
CA LYS A 139 -32.66 3.62 6.02
C LYS A 139 -33.24 2.33 6.57
N THR A 140 -33.52 1.37 5.71
CA THR A 140 -34.17 0.14 6.09
C THR A 140 -33.33 -1.10 5.83
N LYS A 141 -33.54 -2.13 6.64
CA LYS A 141 -32.95 -3.44 6.43
C LYS A 141 -33.28 -4.01 5.06
N LYS A 142 -34.50 -3.79 4.60
CA LYS A 142 -35.02 -4.27 3.30
C LYS A 142 -34.21 -3.68 2.12
N GLU A 143 -33.88 -2.39 2.19
CA GLU A 143 -33.03 -1.73 1.18
C GLU A 143 -31.63 -2.36 1.14
N ILE A 144 -31.02 -2.63 2.30
CA ILE A 144 -29.72 -3.27 2.40
C ILE A 144 -29.76 -4.69 1.85
N ASP A 145 -30.77 -5.47 2.23
CA ASP A 145 -30.93 -6.84 1.74
C ASP A 145 -31.09 -6.86 0.21
N SER A 146 -31.89 -5.92 -0.34
CA SER A 146 -32.07 -5.78 -1.79
C SER A 146 -30.75 -5.44 -2.49
N ILE A 147 -30.00 -4.44 -2.01
CA ILE A 147 -28.72 -4.05 -2.60
C ILE A 147 -27.68 -5.16 -2.47
N THR A 148 -27.63 -5.81 -1.32
CA THR A 148 -26.69 -6.92 -1.07
C THR A 148 -27.00 -8.11 -1.98
N GLN A 149 -28.30 -8.43 -2.15
CA GLN A 149 -28.72 -9.50 -3.05
C GLN A 149 -28.38 -9.16 -4.49
N HIS A 150 -28.64 -7.93 -4.92
CA HIS A 150 -28.28 -7.46 -6.25
C HIS A 150 -26.77 -7.49 -6.49
N LEU A 151 -25.98 -6.98 -5.53
CA LEU A 151 -24.52 -7.00 -5.59
C LEU A 151 -23.98 -8.43 -5.73
N PHE A 152 -24.48 -9.37 -4.92
CA PHE A 152 -23.94 -10.73 -4.87
C PHE A 152 -24.43 -11.64 -6.02
N ASN A 153 -25.57 -11.35 -6.61
CA ASN A 153 -26.16 -12.23 -7.63
C ASN A 153 -26.07 -11.65 -9.04
N ASP A 154 -26.18 -10.35 -9.20
CA ASP A 154 -26.38 -9.73 -10.52
C ASP A 154 -25.12 -8.98 -11.00
N LEU A 155 -24.15 -8.75 -10.12
CA LEU A 155 -22.91 -8.01 -10.43
C LEU A 155 -21.65 -8.86 -10.27
N PRO A 156 -21.49 -9.96 -11.04
CA PRO A 156 -20.37 -10.90 -10.89
C PRO A 156 -19.00 -10.25 -11.16
N PHE A 157 -18.96 -9.12 -11.85
CA PHE A 157 -17.72 -8.37 -12.08
C PHE A 157 -17.03 -7.95 -10.78
N TYR A 158 -17.80 -7.66 -9.72
CA TYR A 158 -17.27 -7.25 -8.43
C TYR A 158 -16.97 -8.41 -7.48
N ASP A 159 -17.30 -9.65 -7.86
CA ASP A 159 -16.98 -10.83 -7.06
C ASP A 159 -15.47 -11.00 -6.94
N ASN A 160 -15.02 -11.36 -5.75
CA ASN A 160 -13.61 -11.43 -5.37
C ASN A 160 -12.81 -10.12 -5.42
N LEU A 161 -13.38 -9.04 -5.96
CA LEU A 161 -12.79 -7.69 -5.92
C LEU A 161 -13.31 -6.91 -4.72
N ILE A 162 -14.59 -6.60 -4.69
CA ILE A 162 -15.23 -5.78 -3.64
C ILE A 162 -16.02 -6.62 -2.65
N TYR A 163 -16.52 -7.76 -3.08
CA TYR A 163 -17.16 -8.72 -2.19
C TYR A 163 -16.69 -10.13 -2.52
N ASN A 164 -16.89 -11.04 -1.56
CA ASN A 164 -16.75 -12.46 -1.80
C ASN A 164 -18.03 -13.16 -1.36
N LYS A 165 -18.69 -13.81 -2.30
CA LYS A 165 -20.00 -14.44 -2.10
C LYS A 165 -19.97 -15.61 -1.12
N GLU A 166 -18.90 -16.39 -1.14
CA GLU A 166 -18.76 -17.58 -0.28
C GLU A 166 -18.52 -17.18 1.18
N SER A 167 -17.58 -16.25 1.38
CA SER A 167 -17.20 -15.80 2.72
C SER A 167 -18.08 -14.67 3.26
N LYS A 168 -18.96 -14.08 2.43
CA LYS A 168 -19.77 -12.89 2.74
C LYS A 168 -18.92 -11.73 3.25
N THR A 169 -17.75 -11.57 2.67
CA THR A 169 -16.82 -10.51 3.00
C THR A 169 -17.04 -9.34 2.06
N ILE A 170 -17.08 -8.12 2.60
CA ILE A 170 -17.06 -6.87 1.82
C ILE A 170 -15.69 -6.23 2.02
N ARG A 171 -15.18 -5.61 0.95
CA ARG A 171 -13.88 -4.95 0.91
C ARG A 171 -14.02 -3.51 0.47
N THR A 172 -13.11 -2.69 0.97
CA THR A 172 -12.82 -1.35 0.45
C THR A 172 -11.36 -1.32 0.06
N ILE A 173 -11.08 -0.89 -1.16
CA ILE A 173 -9.73 -0.76 -1.71
C ILE A 173 -9.42 0.72 -1.75
N VAL A 174 -8.37 1.12 -1.06
CA VAL A 174 -7.85 2.48 -1.03
C VAL A 174 -6.57 2.51 -1.83
N ASN A 175 -6.57 3.23 -2.94
CA ASN A 175 -5.38 3.41 -3.77
C ASN A 175 -4.66 4.67 -3.33
N LEU A 176 -3.40 4.52 -2.95
CA LEU A 176 -2.56 5.61 -2.48
C LEU A 176 -1.93 6.34 -3.66
N ASP A 177 -1.67 7.62 -3.49
CA ASP A 177 -0.91 8.40 -4.46
C ASP A 177 0.46 7.77 -4.69
N LYS A 178 0.83 7.61 -5.97
CA LYS A 178 2.10 7.00 -6.38
C LYS A 178 3.33 7.71 -5.79
N ASP A 179 3.25 9.02 -5.56
CA ASP A 179 4.37 9.81 -5.09
C ASP A 179 4.73 9.50 -3.62
N ILE A 180 3.80 8.93 -2.85
CA ILE A 180 4.04 8.57 -1.44
C ILE A 180 4.42 7.10 -1.24
N VAL A 181 4.18 6.22 -2.21
CA VAL A 181 4.26 4.75 -2.05
C VAL A 181 5.60 4.29 -1.47
N ASN A 182 6.71 4.88 -1.92
CA ASN A 182 8.06 4.54 -1.49
C ASN A 182 8.66 5.52 -0.49
N THR A 183 7.82 6.24 0.27
CA THR A 183 8.25 7.25 1.23
C THR A 183 7.88 6.90 2.67
N SER A 184 8.47 7.61 3.64
CA SER A 184 8.07 7.52 5.06
C SER A 184 6.63 8.01 5.28
N VAL A 185 6.13 8.91 4.42
CA VAL A 185 4.76 9.45 4.47
C VAL A 185 3.74 8.32 4.41
N ARG A 186 3.91 7.35 3.49
CA ARG A 186 3.04 6.16 3.42
C ARG A 186 2.97 5.41 4.74
N LYS A 187 4.13 5.18 5.37
CA LYS A 187 4.21 4.46 6.64
C LYS A 187 3.44 5.20 7.74
N ASP A 188 3.68 6.49 7.85
CA ASP A 188 3.06 7.32 8.88
C ASP A 188 1.55 7.44 8.64
N PHE A 189 1.12 7.63 7.41
CA PHE A 189 -0.28 7.65 7.01
C PHE A 189 -1.00 6.34 7.36
N ILE A 190 -0.43 5.18 7.03
CA ILE A 190 -1.05 3.88 7.34
C ILE A 190 -1.10 3.63 8.85
N LEU A 191 0.00 3.89 9.57
CA LEU A 191 0.11 3.54 10.99
C LEU A 191 -0.59 4.53 11.92
N GLN A 192 -0.74 5.79 11.53
CA GLN A 192 -1.33 6.84 12.36
C GLN A 192 -2.73 7.21 11.87
N ASP A 193 -2.85 7.77 10.67
CA ASP A 193 -4.10 8.35 10.19
C ASP A 193 -5.15 7.28 9.91
N ILE A 194 -4.82 6.32 9.06
CA ILE A 194 -5.72 5.21 8.73
C ILE A 194 -6.06 4.39 9.98
N ASN A 195 -5.08 4.01 10.79
CA ASN A 195 -5.31 3.19 11.98
C ASN A 195 -6.20 3.92 12.99
N THR A 196 -5.99 5.22 13.20
CA THR A 196 -6.83 6.04 14.08
C THR A 196 -8.25 6.15 13.54
N LEU A 197 -8.39 6.38 12.23
CA LEU A 197 -9.71 6.47 11.61
C LEU A 197 -10.47 5.13 11.72
N VAL A 198 -9.82 4.01 11.39
CA VAL A 198 -10.45 2.67 11.41
C VAL A 198 -10.85 2.25 12.82
N LYS A 199 -10.05 2.54 13.84
CA LYS A 199 -10.41 2.26 15.25
C LYS A 199 -11.71 2.93 15.67
N ASN A 200 -12.02 4.11 15.15
CA ASN A 200 -13.30 4.79 15.41
C ASN A 200 -14.51 4.10 14.76
N TYR A 201 -14.25 3.13 13.88
CA TYR A 201 -15.24 2.37 13.12
C TYR A 201 -15.29 0.88 13.47
N GLU A 202 -14.77 0.46 14.63
CA GLU A 202 -14.92 -0.91 15.09
C GLU A 202 -16.41 -1.28 15.15
N PHE A 203 -16.81 -2.30 14.39
CA PHE A 203 -18.18 -2.73 14.21
C PHE A 203 -18.65 -3.73 15.26
N SER A 204 -17.73 -4.43 15.91
CA SER A 204 -18.01 -5.35 17.00
C SER A 204 -16.99 -5.22 18.12
N GLU A 205 -17.45 -5.21 19.36
CA GLU A 205 -16.61 -5.25 20.56
C GLU A 205 -15.99 -6.66 20.81
N HIS A 206 -16.17 -7.58 19.89
CA HIS A 206 -15.73 -8.97 20.03
C HIS A 206 -14.73 -9.33 18.94
N HIS A 207 -13.46 -9.04 19.17
CA HIS A 207 -12.31 -9.90 18.79
C HIS A 207 -11.04 -9.31 19.40
N ARG A 208 -10.80 -9.70 20.65
CA ARG A 208 -9.44 -9.78 21.22
C ARG A 208 -8.86 -11.15 20.95
#